data_39bb20584ac8425332bdb7eb556512fb
#
_entry.id   39bb20584ac8425332bdb7eb556512fb
#
_cell.length_a   1.000
_cell.length_b   1.000
_cell.length_c   1.000
_cell.angle_alpha   90.00
_cell.angle_beta   90.00
_cell.angle_gamma   90.00
#
_symmetry.space_group_name_H-M   'P 1'
#
loop_
_entity.id
_entity.type
_entity.pdbx_description
1 polymer ?
#
loop_
_entity_poly.entity_id
_entity_poly.type
_entity_poly.pdbx_seq_one_letter_code
_entity_poly.pdbx_strand_id
1 'polypeptide(L)'
;MIESVQVESVSVPVSDQEQAKEFYVDTLGFEVLVDNTWREGMRWSEVAPQNSATSLMLVTWSACMLPSMYRVIVLATEDIQAIHDELLAKGTDFELPPTETPRGTQAMFRDPDGNALLLWEHAGAHLEDVASEEPALRY
;
A
#
# COMPACT_ATOMS: atom_id res chain seq x y z
N MET A 1 -9.29 -15.47 -23.66
CA MET A 1 -8.66 -14.46 -22.81
C MET A 1 -9.69 -13.81 -21.90
N ILE A 2 -9.35 -13.56 -20.68
CA ILE A 2 -10.25 -12.90 -19.74
C ILE A 2 -10.34 -11.42 -20.07
N GLU A 3 -11.56 -10.91 -20.13
CA GLU A 3 -11.81 -9.50 -20.44
C GLU A 3 -12.64 -8.86 -19.35
N SER A 4 -12.54 -7.53 -19.22
CA SER A 4 -13.33 -6.75 -18.27
C SER A 4 -13.11 -7.16 -16.82
N VAL A 5 -11.86 -7.51 -16.49
CA VAL A 5 -11.47 -7.91 -15.15
C VAL A 5 -10.44 -6.92 -14.64
N GLN A 6 -10.56 -6.52 -13.39
CA GLN A 6 -9.57 -5.66 -12.76
C GLN A 6 -9.39 -6.10 -11.30
N VAL A 7 -8.28 -5.72 -10.73
CA VAL A 7 -8.02 -6.02 -9.33
C VAL A 7 -8.82 -5.05 -8.48
N GLU A 8 -9.83 -5.55 -7.78
CA GLU A 8 -10.67 -4.70 -6.94
C GLU A 8 -10.04 -4.44 -5.60
N SER A 9 -9.53 -5.48 -4.97
CA SER A 9 -8.91 -5.32 -3.66
C SER A 9 -7.84 -6.37 -3.43
N VAL A 10 -6.93 -6.05 -2.51
CA VAL A 10 -5.89 -6.95 -2.05
C VAL A 10 -6.06 -7.07 -0.54
N SER A 11 -6.06 -8.30 -0.04
CA SER A 11 -6.19 -8.52 1.40
C SER A 11 -4.84 -8.37 2.09
N VAL A 12 -4.83 -7.61 3.16
CA VAL A 12 -3.64 -7.32 3.95
C VAL A 12 -3.85 -7.87 5.35
N PRO A 13 -3.06 -8.85 5.78
CA PRO A 13 -3.24 -9.43 7.12
C PRO A 13 -2.76 -8.43 8.18
N VAL A 14 -3.61 -8.23 9.18
CA VAL A 14 -3.29 -7.34 10.30
C VAL A 14 -3.70 -8.00 11.60
N SER A 15 -3.07 -7.61 12.70
CA SER A 15 -3.40 -8.13 14.01
C SER A 15 -4.53 -7.36 14.67
N ASP A 16 -4.64 -6.08 14.37
CA ASP A 16 -5.64 -5.18 14.96
C ASP A 16 -6.16 -4.26 13.85
N GLN A 17 -7.40 -4.47 13.44
CA GLN A 17 -7.98 -3.69 12.35
C GLN A 17 -8.14 -2.21 12.68
N GLU A 18 -8.40 -1.87 13.94
CA GLU A 18 -8.51 -0.47 14.32
C GLU A 18 -7.16 0.24 14.24
N GLN A 19 -6.12 -0.40 14.76
CA GLN A 19 -4.77 0.15 14.68
C GLN A 19 -4.31 0.28 13.23
N ALA A 20 -4.59 -0.73 12.42
CA ALA A 20 -4.23 -0.70 11.00
C ALA A 20 -4.96 0.42 10.29
N LYS A 21 -6.26 0.56 10.53
CA LYS A 21 -7.05 1.63 9.94
C LYS A 21 -6.48 2.99 10.30
N GLU A 22 -6.13 3.20 11.56
CA GLU A 22 -5.53 4.47 11.97
C GLU A 22 -4.25 4.77 11.20
N PHE A 23 -3.43 3.76 10.98
CA PHE A 23 -2.20 3.95 10.23
C PHE A 23 -2.51 4.34 8.78
N TYR A 24 -3.35 3.58 8.10
CA TYR A 24 -3.62 3.83 6.68
C TYR A 24 -4.38 5.13 6.46
N VAL A 25 -5.29 5.48 7.35
CA VAL A 25 -6.10 6.69 7.20
C VAL A 25 -5.40 7.93 7.77
N ASP A 26 -4.96 7.86 9.03
CA ASP A 26 -4.40 9.04 9.69
C ASP A 26 -2.97 9.32 9.28
N THR A 27 -2.16 8.29 9.07
CA THR A 27 -0.77 8.47 8.68
C THR A 27 -0.60 8.59 7.17
N LEU A 28 -1.22 7.70 6.41
CA LEU A 28 -1.07 7.69 4.96
C LEU A 28 -2.10 8.53 4.21
N GLY A 29 -3.20 8.92 4.86
CA GLY A 29 -4.22 9.72 4.21
C GLY A 29 -5.13 8.95 3.28
N PHE A 30 -5.25 7.64 3.45
CA PHE A 30 -6.14 6.82 2.65
C PHE A 30 -7.60 7.08 3.01
N GLU A 31 -8.50 6.85 2.07
CA GLU A 31 -9.94 6.95 2.29
C GLU A 31 -10.47 5.64 2.84
N VAL A 32 -11.47 5.73 3.73
CA VAL A 32 -12.20 4.57 4.20
C VAL A 32 -13.32 4.28 3.20
N LEU A 33 -13.28 3.12 2.58
CA LEU A 33 -14.32 2.71 1.65
C LEU A 33 -15.42 1.94 2.34
N VAL A 34 -15.06 1.02 3.23
CA VAL A 34 -16.01 0.21 4.00
C VAL A 34 -15.44 0.02 5.39
N ASP A 35 -16.29 0.17 6.41
CA ASP A 35 -15.91 -0.14 7.77
C ASP A 35 -17.14 -0.49 8.55
N ASN A 36 -17.48 -1.78 8.58
CA ASN A 36 -18.62 -2.26 9.32
C ASN A 36 -18.37 -3.67 9.81
N THR A 37 -19.18 -4.07 10.80
CA THR A 37 -19.15 -5.42 11.30
C THR A 37 -20.19 -6.22 10.52
N TRP A 38 -19.72 -7.16 9.73
CA TRP A 38 -20.58 -7.98 8.90
C TRP A 38 -21.33 -9.00 9.75
N ARG A 39 -20.60 -9.63 10.67
CA ARG A 39 -21.18 -10.50 11.68
C ARG A 39 -20.17 -10.62 12.82
N GLU A 40 -20.57 -11.24 13.91
CA GLU A 40 -19.72 -11.33 15.08
C GLU A 40 -18.33 -11.85 14.73
N GLY A 41 -17.32 -11.08 15.14
CA GLY A 41 -15.92 -11.41 14.89
C GLY A 41 -15.43 -11.12 13.48
N MET A 42 -16.28 -10.57 12.61
CA MET A 42 -15.91 -10.29 11.21
C MET A 42 -16.18 -8.85 10.85
N ARG A 43 -15.19 -8.02 11.07
CA ARG A 43 -15.24 -6.61 10.68
C ARG A 43 -14.68 -6.45 9.26
N TRP A 44 -15.47 -5.81 8.43
CA TRP A 44 -15.06 -5.48 7.07
C TRP A 44 -14.44 -4.10 7.10
N SER A 45 -13.12 -4.03 6.84
CA SER A 45 -12.38 -2.77 6.87
C SER A 45 -11.59 -2.64 5.59
N GLU A 46 -11.95 -1.65 4.77
CA GLU A 46 -11.37 -1.48 3.46
C GLU A 46 -10.98 -0.02 3.26
N VAL A 47 -9.74 0.20 2.84
CA VAL A 47 -9.18 1.53 2.64
C VAL A 47 -8.49 1.61 1.29
N ALA A 48 -8.30 2.80 0.76
CA ALA A 48 -7.62 2.99 -0.51
C ALA A 48 -7.03 4.39 -0.61
N PRO A 49 -5.93 4.55 -1.38
CA PRO A 49 -5.47 5.88 -1.73
C PRO A 49 -6.59 6.62 -2.47
N GLN A 50 -6.60 7.94 -2.37
CA GLN A 50 -7.60 8.72 -3.09
C GLN A 50 -7.48 8.47 -4.59
N ASN A 51 -8.64 8.30 -5.24
CA ASN A 51 -8.74 8.06 -6.68
C ASN A 51 -8.08 6.76 -7.15
N SER A 52 -7.88 5.81 -6.24
CA SER A 52 -7.35 4.51 -6.61
C SER A 52 -8.47 3.55 -6.99
N ALA A 53 -8.26 2.78 -8.05
CA ALA A 53 -9.21 1.76 -8.48
C ALA A 53 -9.09 0.48 -7.63
N THR A 54 -7.95 0.30 -6.98
CA THR A 54 -7.69 -0.88 -6.16
C THR A 54 -7.63 -0.48 -4.69
N SER A 55 -8.26 -1.29 -3.84
CA SER A 55 -8.29 -1.04 -2.42
C SER A 55 -7.54 -2.10 -1.63
N LEU A 56 -7.32 -1.82 -0.35
CA LEU A 56 -6.71 -2.77 0.58
C LEU A 56 -7.78 -3.19 1.59
N MET A 57 -7.96 -4.49 1.75
CA MET A 57 -8.87 -5.02 2.76
C MET A 57 -8.05 -5.50 3.95
N LEU A 58 -8.25 -4.88 5.09
CA LEU A 58 -7.50 -5.20 6.31
C LEU A 58 -8.21 -6.36 7.00
N VAL A 59 -7.55 -7.51 7.08
CA VAL A 59 -8.21 -8.74 7.54
C VAL A 59 -7.51 -9.36 8.74
N THR A 60 -8.32 -9.92 9.64
CA THR A 60 -7.82 -10.66 10.81
C THR A 60 -8.33 -12.09 10.84
N TRP A 61 -9.33 -12.39 10.01
CA TRP A 61 -10.09 -13.65 10.14
C TRP A 61 -9.62 -14.81 9.29
N SER A 62 -8.65 -14.59 8.41
CA SER A 62 -8.22 -15.66 7.51
C SER A 62 -7.09 -16.46 8.13
N ALA A 63 -7.31 -17.76 8.31
CA ALA A 63 -6.28 -18.65 8.84
C ALA A 63 -5.11 -18.79 7.86
N CYS A 64 -5.31 -18.47 6.59
CA CYS A 64 -4.26 -18.55 5.58
C CYS A 64 -3.44 -17.26 5.48
N MET A 65 -3.81 -16.24 6.25
CA MET A 65 -3.18 -14.93 6.15
C MET A 65 -2.79 -14.45 7.55
N LEU A 66 -1.58 -14.78 7.95
CA LEU A 66 -1.07 -14.36 9.25
C LEU A 66 -0.36 -13.02 9.12
N PRO A 67 -0.41 -12.15 10.16
CA PRO A 67 0.30 -10.88 10.13
C PRO A 67 1.81 -11.03 9.89
N SER A 68 2.38 -12.19 10.28
CA SER A 68 3.79 -12.46 10.03
C SER A 68 4.10 -12.80 8.57
N MET A 69 3.08 -13.00 7.75
CA MET A 69 3.25 -13.27 6.31
C MET A 69 3.23 -11.92 5.60
N TYR A 70 4.37 -11.29 5.55
CA TYR A 70 4.51 -9.96 5.00
C TYR A 70 3.96 -9.83 3.59
N ARG A 71 3.31 -8.69 3.33
CA ARG A 71 2.91 -8.29 2.01
C ARG A 71 3.82 -7.15 1.56
N VAL A 72 4.02 -7.05 0.25
CA VAL A 72 4.69 -5.91 -0.34
C VAL A 72 3.65 -5.16 -1.17
N ILE A 73 3.39 -3.93 -0.79
CA ILE A 73 2.43 -3.08 -1.47
C ILE A 73 3.21 -1.98 -2.14
N VAL A 74 3.11 -1.90 -3.47
CA VAL A 74 3.81 -0.87 -4.22
C VAL A 74 2.87 0.30 -4.46
N LEU A 75 3.28 1.48 -4.02
CA LEU A 75 2.52 2.71 -4.18
C LEU A 75 3.28 3.63 -5.12
N ALA A 76 2.66 3.98 -6.24
CA ALA A 76 3.28 4.89 -7.20
C ALA A 76 3.01 6.34 -6.79
N THR A 77 3.99 7.19 -6.94
CA THR A 77 3.87 8.60 -6.63
C THR A 77 4.65 9.43 -7.64
N GLU A 78 4.27 10.68 -7.80
CA GLU A 78 4.99 11.61 -8.63
C GLU A 78 6.00 12.45 -7.83
N ASP A 79 5.92 12.40 -6.49
CA ASP A 79 6.82 13.17 -5.62
C ASP A 79 7.15 12.37 -4.37
N ILE A 80 8.12 11.47 -4.50
CA ILE A 80 8.50 10.59 -3.40
C ILE A 80 9.15 11.36 -2.24
N GLN A 81 9.87 12.44 -2.54
CA GLN A 81 10.52 13.22 -1.49
C GLN A 81 9.49 13.90 -0.58
N ALA A 82 8.43 14.45 -1.17
CA ALA A 82 7.38 15.10 -0.38
C ALA A 82 6.69 14.09 0.54
N ILE A 83 6.42 12.89 0.03
CA ILE A 83 5.76 11.86 0.84
C ILE A 83 6.68 11.40 1.95
N HIS A 84 7.96 11.19 1.64
CA HIS A 84 8.95 10.79 2.63
C HIS A 84 9.02 11.81 3.77
N ASP A 85 9.11 13.08 3.44
CA ASP A 85 9.21 14.14 4.44
C ASP A 85 7.95 14.22 5.30
N GLU A 86 6.78 14.08 4.68
CA GLU A 86 5.53 14.11 5.42
C GLU A 86 5.42 12.93 6.38
N LEU A 87 5.78 11.75 5.94
CA LEU A 87 5.70 10.56 6.78
C LEU A 87 6.71 10.60 7.91
N LEU A 88 7.92 11.12 7.66
CA LEU A 88 8.89 11.31 8.74
C LEU A 88 8.34 12.27 9.80
N ALA A 89 7.67 13.35 9.37
CA ALA A 89 7.08 14.30 10.31
C ALA A 89 5.98 13.66 11.16
N LYS A 90 5.34 12.61 10.66
CA LYS A 90 4.31 11.87 11.38
C LYS A 90 4.87 10.71 12.20
N GLY A 91 6.19 10.55 12.22
CA GLY A 91 6.83 9.53 13.04
C GLY A 91 7.07 8.19 12.36
N THR A 92 6.90 8.12 11.05
CA THR A 92 7.16 6.88 10.31
C THR A 92 8.65 6.72 10.07
N ASP A 93 9.19 5.54 10.40
CA ASP A 93 10.58 5.21 10.12
C ASP A 93 10.69 4.52 8.77
N PHE A 94 11.70 4.91 7.99
CA PHE A 94 11.95 4.28 6.70
C PHE A 94 13.11 3.29 6.80
N GLU A 95 12.89 2.06 6.33
CA GLU A 95 13.97 1.09 6.22
C GLU A 95 14.88 1.44 5.06
N LEU A 96 14.28 1.99 4.00
CA LEU A 96 15.02 2.45 2.82
C LEU A 96 14.57 3.87 2.54
N PRO A 97 15.44 4.88 2.76
CA PRO A 97 15.10 6.25 2.38
C PRO A 97 15.07 6.39 0.86
N PRO A 98 14.58 7.51 0.32
CA PRO A 98 14.55 7.69 -1.14
C PRO A 98 15.91 7.38 -1.76
N THR A 99 15.93 6.40 -2.63
CA THR A 99 17.17 5.88 -3.25
C THR A 99 16.95 5.81 -4.75
N GLU A 100 17.86 6.44 -5.49
CA GLU A 100 17.79 6.45 -6.95
C GLU A 100 18.21 5.12 -7.54
N THR A 101 17.49 4.69 -8.55
CA THR A 101 17.82 3.53 -9.37
C THR A 101 17.70 3.93 -10.84
N PRO A 102 18.23 3.12 -11.77
CA PRO A 102 18.08 3.46 -13.19
C PRO A 102 16.65 3.63 -13.67
N ARG A 103 15.69 3.03 -12.97
CA ARG A 103 14.28 3.07 -13.36
C ARG A 103 13.45 4.05 -12.54
N GLY A 104 14.03 4.70 -11.57
CA GLY A 104 13.33 5.65 -10.75
C GLY A 104 13.85 5.66 -9.32
N THR A 105 13.11 6.32 -8.45
CA THR A 105 13.46 6.44 -7.04
C THR A 105 12.51 5.62 -6.20
N GLN A 106 13.02 4.91 -5.22
CA GLN A 106 12.20 4.09 -4.34
C GLN A 106 12.52 4.35 -2.88
N ALA A 107 11.54 4.10 -2.03
CA ALA A 107 11.68 4.20 -0.58
C ALA A 107 10.76 3.14 0.04
N MET A 108 11.12 2.65 1.21
CA MET A 108 10.32 1.59 1.83
C MET A 108 10.13 1.85 3.32
N PHE A 109 8.91 1.62 3.77
CA PHE A 109 8.56 1.64 5.18
C PHE A 109 7.60 0.49 5.46
N ARG A 110 7.25 0.28 6.72
CA ARG A 110 6.34 -0.81 7.10
C ARG A 110 5.13 -0.29 7.85
N ASP A 111 4.03 -1.01 7.71
CA ASP A 111 2.86 -0.74 8.53
C ASP A 111 3.08 -1.35 9.92
N PRO A 112 2.16 -1.14 10.89
CA PRO A 112 2.34 -1.67 12.25
C PRO A 112 2.50 -3.18 12.34
N ASP A 113 2.04 -3.92 11.35
CA ASP A 113 2.13 -5.38 11.33
C ASP A 113 3.33 -5.90 10.55
N GLY A 114 4.16 -5.02 10.00
CA GLY A 114 5.34 -5.42 9.27
C GLY A 114 5.13 -5.59 7.77
N ASN A 115 3.94 -5.30 7.24
CA ASN A 115 3.72 -5.32 5.80
C ASN A 115 4.55 -4.19 5.17
N ALA A 116 5.26 -4.50 4.09
CA ALA A 116 6.12 -3.53 3.44
C ALA A 116 5.34 -2.65 2.47
N LEU A 117 5.60 -1.35 2.53
CA LEU A 117 5.05 -0.40 1.58
C LEU A 117 6.22 0.22 0.83
N LEU A 118 6.25 -0.02 -0.46
CA LEU A 118 7.31 0.47 -1.34
C LEU A 118 6.78 1.65 -2.14
N LEU A 119 7.34 2.82 -1.90
CA LEU A 119 7.03 3.99 -2.70
C LEU A 119 7.89 3.96 -3.95
N TRP A 120 7.30 4.28 -5.08
CA TRP A 120 7.99 4.23 -6.36
C TRP A 120 7.66 5.48 -7.18
N GLU A 121 8.71 6.21 -7.53
CA GLU A 121 8.59 7.34 -8.44
C GLU A 121 9.39 7.00 -9.70
N HIS A 122 8.70 6.88 -10.82
CA HIS A 122 9.32 6.47 -12.07
C HIS A 122 10.20 7.57 -12.65
N ALA A 123 11.31 7.17 -13.24
CA ALA A 123 12.33 8.08 -13.74
C ALA A 123 11.84 8.88 -14.96
N GLY A 124 11.29 10.07 -14.70
CA GLY A 124 10.96 11.03 -15.76
C GLY A 124 9.89 10.59 -16.74
N ALA A 125 9.15 9.52 -16.44
CA ALA A 125 8.11 9.00 -17.32
C ALA A 125 6.78 8.92 -16.60
N HIS A 126 5.68 9.05 -17.36
CA HIS A 126 4.37 8.79 -16.82
C HIS A 126 4.20 7.29 -16.57
N LEU A 127 3.26 6.92 -15.68
CA LEU A 127 2.98 5.53 -15.42
C LEU A 127 2.58 4.78 -16.69
N GLU A 128 1.88 5.45 -17.60
CA GLU A 128 1.49 4.87 -18.87
C GLU A 128 2.68 4.52 -19.74
N ASP A 129 3.68 5.40 -19.75
CA ASP A 129 4.91 5.17 -20.51
C ASP A 129 5.70 4.01 -19.94
N VAL A 130 5.75 3.93 -18.62
CA VAL A 130 6.43 2.83 -17.93
C VAL A 130 5.75 1.49 -18.23
N ALA A 131 4.43 1.48 -18.29
CA ALA A 131 3.68 0.26 -18.55
C ALA A 131 3.95 -0.31 -19.94
N SER A 132 4.43 0.49 -20.89
CA SER A 132 4.78 0.03 -22.22
C SER A 132 6.18 -0.55 -22.32
N GLU A 133 6.98 -0.43 -21.28
CA GLU A 133 8.32 -0.97 -21.25
C GLU A 133 8.32 -2.46 -20.93
N GLU A 134 9.40 -3.13 -21.31
CA GLU A 134 9.54 -4.54 -20.99
C GLU A 134 9.56 -4.74 -19.48
N PRO A 135 8.81 -5.73 -18.97
CA PRO A 135 8.79 -5.98 -17.53
C PRO A 135 10.16 -6.27 -16.98
N ALA A 136 10.49 -5.63 -15.90
CA ALA A 136 11.74 -5.85 -15.20
C ALA A 136 11.44 -5.89 -13.71
N LEU A 137 12.30 -6.53 -12.95
CA LEU A 137 12.15 -6.56 -11.51
C LEU A 137 12.33 -5.14 -10.98
N ARG A 138 11.37 -4.70 -10.18
CA ARG A 138 11.38 -3.37 -9.61
C ARG A 138 11.94 -3.34 -8.19
N TYR A 139 12.03 -4.51 -7.60
CA TYR A 139 12.46 -4.69 -6.21
C TYR A 139 13.14 -6.03 -6.01
#